data_c7ed456dfd31e5b18d548675d80297b6
#
_entry.id   c7ed456dfd31e5b18d548675d80297b6
#
_cell.length_a   1.000
_cell.length_b   1.000
_cell.length_c   1.000
_cell.angle_alpha   90.00
_cell.angle_beta   90.00
_cell.angle_gamma   90.00
#
_symmetry.space_group_name_H-M   'P 1'
#
loop_
_entity.id
_entity.type
_entity.pdbx_description
1 polymer ?
#
loop_
_entity_poly.entity_id
_entity_poly.type
_entity_poly.pdbx_seq_one_letter_code
_entity_poly.pdbx_strand_id
1 'polypeptide(L)'
;MVEQSLSLDNVFQALSNEYRRDILRRVASAEQTAGRLAQAYGLTLAAVAKHFSVLERAGLVLTEKRGKERFARLAPTGLRDATQWLSYYEAYWNGQLDSLERHLGVKND
;
A
#
# COMPACT_ATOMS: atom_id res chain seq x y z
N MET A 1 21.19 -5.57 -4.43
CA MET A 1 21.05 -4.43 -3.50
C MET A 1 20.38 -3.24 -4.13
N VAL A 2 20.92 -2.73 -5.23
CA VAL A 2 20.32 -1.56 -5.90
C VAL A 2 18.92 -1.88 -6.41
N GLU A 3 18.69 -3.06 -6.97
CA GLU A 3 17.38 -3.46 -7.47
C GLU A 3 16.35 -3.56 -6.35
N GLN A 4 16.75 -4.09 -5.20
CA GLN A 4 15.88 -4.18 -4.04
C GLN A 4 15.51 -2.80 -3.50
N SER A 5 16.48 -1.87 -3.50
CA SER A 5 16.22 -0.50 -3.08
C SER A 5 15.22 0.20 -4.00
N LEU A 6 15.33 -0.01 -5.32
CA LEU A 6 14.38 0.55 -6.28
C LEU A 6 12.98 -0.03 -6.08
N SER A 7 12.89 -1.32 -5.77
CA SER A 7 11.62 -1.96 -5.48
C SER A 7 10.95 -1.34 -4.25
N LEU A 8 11.71 -1.13 -3.19
CA LEU A 8 11.21 -0.46 -1.98
C LEU A 8 10.78 0.97 -2.26
N ASP A 9 11.57 1.71 -3.03
CA ASP A 9 11.23 3.08 -3.39
C ASP A 9 9.90 3.15 -4.14
N ASN A 10 9.69 2.23 -5.07
CA ASN A 10 8.44 2.16 -5.82
C ASN A 10 7.25 1.87 -4.90
N VAL A 11 7.43 0.96 -3.94
CA VAL A 11 6.37 0.64 -2.98
C VAL A 11 6.03 1.86 -2.14
N PHE A 12 7.02 2.52 -1.56
CA PHE A 12 6.77 3.69 -0.70
C PHE A 12 6.20 4.85 -1.50
N GLN A 13 6.65 5.04 -2.73
CA GLN A 13 6.07 6.05 -3.59
C GLN A 13 4.60 5.76 -3.88
N ALA A 14 4.29 4.52 -4.20
CA ALA A 14 2.90 4.11 -4.45
C ALA A 14 2.02 4.35 -3.21
N LEU A 15 2.56 4.15 -2.02
CA LEU A 15 1.83 4.34 -0.77
C LEU A 15 1.79 5.79 -0.29
N SER A 16 2.43 6.71 -0.98
CA SER A 16 2.49 8.12 -0.57
C SER A 16 1.23 8.92 -0.92
N ASN A 17 0.23 8.29 -1.48
CA ASN A 17 -1.02 8.93 -1.89
C ASN A 17 -2.19 8.28 -1.18
N GLU A 18 -3.11 9.08 -0.62
CA GLU A 18 -4.22 8.56 0.16
C GLU A 18 -5.18 7.69 -0.66
N TYR A 19 -5.41 8.06 -1.93
CA TYR A 19 -6.27 7.24 -2.78
C TYR A 19 -5.66 5.87 -3.04
N ARG A 20 -4.35 5.84 -3.30
CA ARG A 20 -3.68 4.56 -3.55
C ARG A 20 -3.66 3.68 -2.30
N ARG A 21 -3.49 4.28 -1.11
CA ARG A 21 -3.60 3.51 0.14
C ARG A 21 -5.01 2.96 0.32
N ASP A 22 -6.03 3.74 0.00
CA ASP A 22 -7.40 3.28 0.11
C ASP A 22 -7.73 2.18 -0.91
N ILE A 23 -7.24 2.33 -2.14
CA ILE A 23 -7.39 1.28 -3.16
C ILE A 23 -6.76 -0.01 -2.67
N LEU A 24 -5.54 0.05 -2.13
CA LEU A 24 -4.85 -1.13 -1.64
C LEU A 24 -5.64 -1.80 -0.51
N ARG A 25 -6.20 -1.02 0.40
CA ARG A 25 -7.05 -1.53 1.48
C ARG A 25 -8.28 -2.25 0.92
N ARG A 26 -8.91 -1.67 -0.08
CA ARG A 26 -10.11 -2.25 -0.70
C ARG A 26 -9.80 -3.54 -1.46
N VAL A 27 -8.71 -3.57 -2.23
CA VAL A 27 -8.34 -4.79 -2.99
C VAL A 27 -7.92 -5.92 -2.04
N ALA A 28 -7.46 -5.59 -0.84
CA ALA A 28 -7.14 -6.61 0.15
C ALA A 28 -8.39 -7.39 0.58
N SER A 29 -9.56 -6.77 0.51
CA SER A 29 -10.83 -7.41 0.86
C SER A 29 -11.50 -8.07 -0.35
N ALA A 30 -11.44 -7.44 -1.52
CA ALA A 30 -12.10 -7.95 -2.71
C ALA A 30 -11.57 -7.23 -3.95
N GLU A 31 -11.67 -7.88 -5.09
CA GLU A 31 -11.34 -7.29 -6.37
C GLU A 31 -12.14 -6.00 -6.59
N GLN A 32 -11.51 -4.97 -7.14
CA GLN A 32 -12.12 -3.66 -7.36
C GLN A 32 -12.11 -3.31 -8.83
N THR A 33 -13.05 -2.45 -9.25
CA THR A 33 -13.08 -1.91 -10.61
C THR A 33 -12.74 -0.44 -10.59
N ALA A 34 -12.06 0.03 -11.63
CA ALA A 34 -11.71 1.44 -11.76
C ALA A 34 -12.95 2.32 -11.79
N GLY A 35 -14.00 1.87 -12.47
CA GLY A 35 -15.24 2.64 -12.56
C GLY A 35 -15.92 2.87 -11.22
N ARG A 36 -16.01 1.84 -10.40
CA ARG A 36 -16.59 1.97 -9.06
C ARG A 36 -15.79 2.90 -8.17
N LEU A 37 -14.47 2.76 -8.23
CA LEU A 37 -13.59 3.59 -7.41
C LEU A 37 -13.62 5.04 -7.87
N ALA A 38 -13.67 5.29 -9.18
CA ALA A 38 -13.80 6.64 -9.71
C ALA A 38 -15.07 7.30 -9.18
N GLN A 39 -16.18 6.57 -9.18
CA GLN A 39 -17.45 7.07 -8.68
C GLN A 39 -17.37 7.33 -7.16
N ALA A 40 -16.78 6.40 -6.41
CA ALA A 40 -16.68 6.52 -4.95
C ALA A 40 -15.82 7.71 -4.53
N TYR A 41 -14.75 7.98 -5.30
CA TYR A 41 -13.80 9.04 -4.95
C TYR A 41 -14.14 10.39 -5.59
N GLY A 42 -15.08 10.43 -6.52
CA GLY A 42 -15.32 11.64 -7.30
C GLY A 42 -14.17 11.98 -8.23
N LEU A 43 -13.47 10.97 -8.72
CA LEU A 43 -12.35 11.12 -9.64
C LEU A 43 -12.74 10.67 -11.05
N THR A 44 -11.94 11.05 -12.04
CA THR A 44 -12.13 10.53 -13.38
C THR A 44 -11.67 9.08 -13.46
N LEU A 45 -12.20 8.36 -14.45
CA LEU A 45 -11.75 6.99 -14.72
C LEU A 45 -10.26 6.96 -15.04
N ALA A 46 -9.78 7.95 -15.80
CA ALA A 46 -8.37 8.06 -16.15
C ALA A 46 -7.47 8.23 -14.92
N ALA A 47 -7.92 9.02 -13.94
CA ALA A 47 -7.16 9.23 -12.71
C ALA A 47 -7.03 7.92 -11.91
N VAL A 48 -8.12 7.15 -11.78
CA VAL A 48 -8.06 5.87 -11.07
C VAL A 48 -7.21 4.87 -11.84
N ALA A 49 -7.32 4.83 -13.16
CA ALA A 49 -6.49 3.95 -13.98
C ALA A 49 -5.00 4.26 -13.78
N LYS A 50 -4.66 5.54 -13.63
CA LYS A 50 -3.28 5.95 -13.36
C LYS A 50 -2.82 5.46 -11.98
N HIS A 51 -3.68 5.56 -10.98
CA HIS A 51 -3.38 5.01 -9.65
C HIS A 51 -3.18 3.50 -9.71
N PHE A 52 -4.00 2.79 -10.47
CA PHE A 52 -3.81 1.36 -10.68
C PHE A 52 -2.44 1.05 -11.29
N SER A 53 -2.03 1.85 -12.29
CA SER A 53 -0.74 1.65 -12.95
C SER A 53 0.43 1.84 -12.00
N VAL A 54 0.36 2.85 -11.13
CA VAL A 54 1.41 3.10 -10.14
C VAL A 54 1.49 1.94 -9.16
N LEU A 55 0.35 1.46 -8.68
CA LEU A 55 0.31 0.31 -7.76
C LEU A 55 0.79 -0.96 -8.41
N GLU A 56 0.44 -1.17 -9.68
CA GLU A 56 0.86 -2.35 -10.43
C GLU A 56 2.38 -2.36 -10.65
N ARG A 57 2.95 -1.22 -11.03
CA ARG A 57 4.40 -1.11 -11.22
C ARG A 57 5.17 -1.34 -9.92
N ALA A 58 4.57 -1.01 -8.79
CA ALA A 58 5.16 -1.27 -7.49
C ALA A 58 4.99 -2.72 -7.03
N GLY A 59 4.27 -3.54 -7.81
CA GLY A 59 4.03 -4.94 -7.47
C GLY A 59 2.97 -5.15 -6.40
N LEU A 60 2.13 -4.15 -6.15
CA LEU A 60 1.14 -4.21 -5.07
C LEU A 60 -0.21 -4.73 -5.53
N VAL A 61 -0.55 -4.53 -6.79
CA VAL A 61 -1.79 -5.03 -7.38
C VAL A 61 -1.51 -5.65 -8.74
N LEU A 62 -2.40 -6.52 -9.15
CA LEU A 62 -2.46 -7.06 -10.50
C LEU A 62 -3.71 -6.49 -11.16
N THR A 63 -3.60 -6.04 -12.39
CA THR A 63 -4.73 -5.48 -13.10
C THR A 63 -5.06 -6.29 -14.35
N GLU A 64 -6.33 -6.26 -14.73
CA GLU A 64 -6.83 -7.00 -15.87
C GLU A 64 -7.96 -6.23 -16.49
N LYS A 65 -7.95 -6.13 -17.81
CA LYS A 65 -9.04 -5.52 -18.54
C LYS A 65 -10.03 -6.60 -18.97
N ARG A 66 -11.30 -6.45 -18.59
CA ARG A 66 -12.38 -7.35 -18.98
C ARG A 66 -13.45 -6.50 -19.64
N GLY A 67 -13.57 -6.61 -20.96
CA GLY A 67 -14.45 -5.75 -21.73
C GLY A 67 -14.03 -4.31 -21.62
N LYS A 68 -14.90 -3.44 -21.14
CA LYS A 68 -14.62 -2.01 -20.94
C LYS A 68 -14.13 -1.69 -19.55
N GLU A 69 -14.12 -2.65 -18.64
CA GLU A 69 -13.77 -2.42 -17.27
C GLU A 69 -12.35 -2.89 -16.96
N ARG A 70 -11.68 -2.15 -16.11
CA ARG A 70 -10.37 -2.52 -15.58
C ARG A 70 -10.52 -2.95 -14.13
N PHE A 71 -10.05 -4.16 -13.83
CA PHE A 71 -10.12 -4.75 -12.50
C PHE A 71 -8.75 -4.73 -11.85
N ALA A 72 -8.73 -4.57 -10.53
CA ALA A 72 -7.50 -4.67 -9.75
C ALA A 72 -7.73 -5.64 -8.59
N ARG A 73 -6.73 -6.47 -8.34
CA ARG A 73 -6.71 -7.39 -7.20
C ARG A 73 -5.36 -7.32 -6.52
N LEU A 74 -5.31 -7.73 -5.28
CA LEU A 74 -4.08 -7.69 -4.49
C LEU A 74 -3.05 -8.66 -5.08
N ALA A 75 -1.81 -8.19 -5.24
CA ALA A 75 -0.69 -9.06 -5.59
C ALA A 75 -0.20 -9.76 -4.34
N PRO A 76 -0.05 -11.11 -4.35
CA PRO A 76 0.20 -11.86 -3.11
C PRO A 76 1.51 -11.52 -2.41
N THR A 77 2.52 -11.07 -3.15
CA THR A 77 3.86 -10.85 -2.60
C THR A 77 4.29 -9.39 -2.61
N GLY A 78 3.37 -8.47 -3.00
CA GLY A 78 3.73 -7.08 -3.26
C GLY A 78 4.31 -6.34 -2.07
N LEU A 79 3.83 -6.64 -0.86
CA LEU A 79 4.28 -5.95 0.35
C LEU A 79 5.40 -6.68 1.09
N ARG A 80 5.89 -7.80 0.54
CA ARG A 80 6.87 -8.64 1.25
C ARG A 80 8.13 -7.85 1.62
N ASP A 81 8.74 -7.18 0.65
CA ASP A 81 10.00 -6.46 0.87
C ASP A 81 9.80 -5.30 1.83
N ALA A 82 8.70 -4.57 1.69
CA ALA A 82 8.38 -3.47 2.59
C ALA A 82 8.14 -3.97 4.00
N THR A 83 7.41 -5.08 4.13
CA THR A 83 7.13 -5.70 5.43
C THR A 83 8.42 -6.15 6.11
N GLN A 84 9.32 -6.78 5.37
CA GLN A 84 10.62 -7.21 5.89
C GLN A 84 11.45 -6.01 6.35
N TRP A 85 11.48 -4.96 5.55
CA TRP A 85 12.23 -3.76 5.89
C TRP A 85 11.68 -3.10 7.15
N LEU A 86 10.36 -2.97 7.25
CA LEU A 86 9.71 -2.38 8.42
C LEU A 86 9.89 -3.25 9.66
N SER A 87 9.84 -4.57 9.50
CA SER A 87 10.02 -5.51 10.62
C SER A 87 11.40 -5.37 11.27
N TYR A 88 12.40 -5.02 10.46
CA TYR A 88 13.76 -4.80 10.97
C TYR A 88 13.77 -3.75 12.07
N TYR A 89 12.92 -2.72 11.94
CA TYR A 89 12.88 -1.61 12.90
C TYR A 89 11.80 -1.77 13.96
N GLU A 90 10.89 -2.71 13.79
CA GLU A 90 9.72 -2.83 14.67
C GLU A 90 10.12 -3.07 16.12
N ALA A 91 11.01 -4.01 16.37
CA ALA A 91 11.47 -4.31 17.72
C ALA A 91 12.22 -3.11 18.34
N TYR A 92 13.00 -2.42 17.52
CA TYR A 92 13.71 -1.21 17.96
C TYR A 92 12.73 -0.12 18.37
N TRP A 93 11.74 0.17 17.52
CA TRP A 93 10.77 1.21 17.82
C TRP A 93 9.92 0.87 19.04
N ASN A 94 9.50 -0.39 19.16
CA ASN A 94 8.73 -0.84 20.32
C ASN A 94 9.55 -0.69 21.62
N GLY A 95 10.82 -1.05 21.57
CA GLY A 95 11.72 -0.87 22.71
C GLY A 95 11.87 0.60 23.12
N GLN A 96 12.01 1.48 22.13
CA GLN A 96 12.13 2.92 22.38
C GLN A 96 10.84 3.50 22.97
N LEU A 97 9.71 3.07 22.46
CA LEU A 97 8.42 3.52 22.97
C LEU A 97 8.20 3.05 24.40
N ASP A 98 8.55 1.80 24.70
CA ASP A 98 8.46 1.27 26.06
C ASP A 98 9.35 2.05 27.03
N SER A 99 10.58 2.38 26.60
CA SER A 99 11.50 3.18 27.39
C SER A 99 10.93 4.57 27.67
N LEU A 100 10.34 5.19 26.65
CA LEU A 100 9.74 6.52 26.79
C LEU A 100 8.55 6.48 27.76
N GLU A 101 7.71 5.48 27.63
CA GLU A 101 6.56 5.30 28.52
C GLU A 101 7.02 5.17 29.97
N ARG A 102 8.03 4.35 30.22
CA ARG A 102 8.58 4.18 31.57
C ARG A 102 9.15 5.48 32.10
N HIS A 103 9.87 6.24 31.26
CA HIS A 103 10.47 7.50 31.64
C HIS A 103 9.39 8.53 32.02
N LEU A 104 8.29 8.54 31.28
CA LEU A 104 7.19 9.47 31.52
C LEU A 104 6.22 8.99 32.62
N GLY A 105 6.40 7.78 33.12
CA GLY A 105 5.51 7.22 34.11
C GLY A 105 4.15 6.78 33.57
N VAL A 106 4.05 6.62 32.26
CA VAL A 106 2.81 6.17 31.63
C VAL A 106 2.70 4.66 31.82
N LYS A 107 1.53 4.21 32.27
CA LYS A 107 1.27 2.78 32.41
C LYS A 107 0.56 2.26 31.17
N ASN A 108 1.05 1.14 30.69
CA ASN A 108 0.49 0.46 29.52
C ASN A 108 -0.38 -0.68 30.04
N ASP A 109 -1.67 -0.47 30.10
CA ASP A 109 -2.61 -1.49 30.58
C ASP A 109 -3.11 -2.40 29.46
#